data_a2501403f81244c1d9a7dd0735e27f7a
#
_entry.id   a2501403f81244c1d9a7dd0735e27f7a
#
_cell.length_a   1.000
_cell.length_b   1.000
_cell.length_c   1.000
_cell.angle_alpha   90.00
_cell.angle_beta   90.00
_cell.angle_gamma   90.00
#
_symmetry.space_group_name_H-M   'P 1'
#
loop_
_entity.id
_entity.type
_entity.pdbx_description
1 polymer ?
#
loop_
_entity_poly.entity_id
_entity_poly.type
_entity_poly.pdbx_seq_one_letter_code
_entity_poly.pdbx_strand_id
1 'polypeptide(L)'
;MSTAPTTLYDLDRDQFAELCDGEPRYRVDQIWQGLYDGLKLPEQMSNLPKALKAKLQDEAPLALTEVQLQTADKGQTLKWLWHAHDGHQVETVLMLYPDRATVCVSSQAGCAMACGFCATGQAGFDRHLTTGEIVEQVIAAARAAGDRRVSNVCLLYTSPSPRDATLSRMPSSA
;
A
#
# COMPACT_ATOMS: atom_id res chain seq x y z
N MET A 1 -2.14 -5.96 -23.53
CA MET A 1 -1.61 -5.58 -22.21
C MET A 1 -2.62 -4.61 -21.62
N SER A 2 -3.42 -5.06 -20.65
CA SER A 2 -4.36 -4.16 -19.95
C SER A 2 -3.51 -3.26 -19.06
N THR A 3 -3.47 -1.96 -19.38
CA THR A 3 -2.86 -0.99 -18.47
C THR A 3 -3.73 -0.93 -17.21
N ALA A 4 -3.13 -1.19 -16.05
CA ALA A 4 -3.80 -1.03 -14.78
C ALA A 4 -4.41 0.39 -14.71
N PRO A 5 -5.62 0.56 -14.16
CA PRO A 5 -6.19 1.87 -13.98
C PRO A 5 -5.27 2.70 -13.07
N THR A 6 -5.11 3.97 -13.38
CA THR A 6 -4.38 4.90 -12.52
C THR A 6 -5.15 5.06 -11.21
N THR A 7 -4.47 4.83 -10.09
CA THR A 7 -5.11 4.88 -8.78
C THR A 7 -4.67 6.10 -7.98
N LEU A 8 -5.34 6.39 -6.87
CA LEU A 8 -5.13 7.60 -6.08
C LEU A 8 -3.67 7.82 -5.67
N TYR A 9 -2.96 6.76 -5.30
CA TYR A 9 -1.57 6.83 -4.85
C TYR A 9 -0.55 6.61 -5.97
N ASP A 10 -0.98 6.38 -7.22
CA ASP A 10 -0.13 6.39 -8.41
C ASP A 10 0.07 7.82 -8.95
N LEU A 11 -0.81 8.76 -8.59
CA LEU A 11 -0.78 10.13 -9.08
C LEU A 11 0.35 10.94 -8.44
N ASP A 12 1.09 11.65 -9.27
CA ASP A 12 2.01 12.70 -8.84
C ASP A 12 1.29 14.08 -8.72
N ARG A 13 2.03 15.10 -8.29
CA ARG A 13 1.47 16.45 -8.10
C ARG A 13 0.96 17.10 -9.38
N ASP A 14 1.60 16.83 -10.51
CA ASP A 14 1.22 17.41 -11.79
C ASP A 14 -0.07 16.75 -12.29
N GLN A 15 -0.21 15.45 -12.13
CA GLN A 15 -1.43 14.70 -12.43
C GLN A 15 -2.59 15.12 -11.51
N PHE A 16 -2.33 15.37 -10.20
CA PHE A 16 -3.35 15.97 -9.33
C PHE A 16 -3.73 17.39 -9.79
N ALA A 17 -2.79 18.17 -10.34
CA ALA A 17 -3.11 19.49 -10.88
C ALA A 17 -4.02 19.41 -12.12
N GLU A 18 -3.81 18.43 -12.99
CA GLU A 18 -4.68 18.15 -14.13
C GLU A 18 -6.09 17.73 -13.67
N LEU A 19 -6.17 16.85 -12.66
CA LEU A 19 -7.43 16.45 -12.04
C LEU A 19 -8.17 17.63 -11.39
N CYS A 20 -7.43 18.59 -10.86
CA CYS A 20 -7.98 19.81 -10.25
C CYS A 20 -8.16 20.94 -11.26
N ASP A 21 -8.18 20.66 -12.57
CA ASP A 21 -8.41 21.72 -13.56
C ASP A 21 -9.73 22.47 -13.28
N GLY A 22 -9.66 23.80 -13.31
CA GLY A 22 -10.77 24.68 -12.91
C GLY A 22 -10.86 24.97 -11.40
N GLU A 23 -10.08 24.31 -10.56
CA GLU A 23 -10.00 24.56 -9.12
C GLU A 23 -8.78 25.47 -8.79
N PRO A 24 -8.79 26.17 -7.65
CA PRO A 24 -7.64 26.93 -7.19
C PRO A 24 -6.40 26.04 -6.95
N ARG A 25 -5.20 26.50 -7.32
CA ARG A 25 -3.94 25.74 -7.23
C ARG A 25 -3.66 25.11 -5.85
N TYR A 26 -4.08 25.79 -4.77
CA TYR A 26 -3.90 25.26 -3.41
C TYR A 26 -4.67 23.96 -3.14
N ARG A 27 -5.61 23.56 -4.01
CA ARG A 27 -6.35 22.30 -3.87
C ARG A 27 -5.43 21.08 -3.99
N VAL A 28 -4.44 21.14 -4.86
CA VAL A 28 -3.42 20.09 -5.00
C VAL A 28 -2.68 19.88 -3.67
N ASP A 29 -2.26 20.98 -3.03
CA ASP A 29 -1.58 20.91 -1.73
C ASP A 29 -2.51 20.38 -0.63
N GLN A 30 -3.79 20.76 -0.65
CA GLN A 30 -4.76 20.24 0.31
C GLN A 30 -4.99 18.73 0.16
N ILE A 31 -5.09 18.25 -1.08
CA ILE A 31 -5.21 16.81 -1.35
C ILE A 31 -3.94 16.10 -0.88
N TRP A 32 -2.78 16.58 -1.31
CA TRP A 32 -1.49 15.99 -0.98
C TRP A 32 -1.27 15.88 0.54
N GLN A 33 -1.42 17.00 1.25
CA GLN A 33 -1.30 17.02 2.71
C GLN A 33 -2.37 16.13 3.38
N GLY A 34 -3.59 16.13 2.85
CA GLY A 34 -4.65 15.27 3.36
C GLY A 34 -4.30 13.80 3.26
N LEU A 35 -3.77 13.35 2.12
CA LEU A 35 -3.43 11.96 1.85
C LEU A 35 -2.20 11.50 2.66
N TYR A 36 -1.11 12.28 2.63
CA TYR A 36 0.19 11.82 3.12
C TYR A 36 0.52 12.29 4.54
N ASP A 37 0.13 13.50 4.93
CA ASP A 37 0.36 14.01 6.28
C ASP A 37 -0.83 13.71 7.21
N GLY A 38 -2.04 13.93 6.70
CA GLY A 38 -3.29 13.70 7.44
C GLY A 38 -3.78 12.26 7.40
N LEU A 39 -3.23 11.41 6.55
CA LEU A 39 -3.63 10.02 6.31
C LEU A 39 -5.14 9.87 6.08
N LYS A 40 -5.76 10.86 5.41
CA LYS A 40 -7.22 10.92 5.17
C LYS A 40 -7.54 10.50 3.75
N LEU A 41 -8.62 9.77 3.59
CA LEU A 41 -9.22 9.55 2.27
C LEU A 41 -9.95 10.82 1.81
N PRO A 42 -10.15 11.03 0.50
CA PRO A 42 -10.84 12.22 -0.03
C PRO A 42 -12.19 12.51 0.63
N GLU A 43 -12.98 11.48 0.97
CA GLU A 43 -14.28 11.62 1.64
C GLU A 43 -14.14 12.27 3.03
N GLN A 44 -13.05 11.99 3.72
CA GLN A 44 -12.78 12.46 5.07
C GLN A 44 -12.20 13.89 5.12
N MET A 45 -11.82 14.45 3.97
CA MET A 45 -11.26 15.78 3.86
C MET A 45 -12.37 16.84 3.86
N SER A 46 -12.69 17.43 5.01
CA SER A 46 -13.77 18.44 5.14
C SER A 46 -13.53 19.72 4.34
N ASN A 47 -12.28 20.01 3.99
CA ASN A 47 -11.84 21.19 3.26
C ASN A 47 -11.99 21.08 1.73
N LEU A 48 -12.36 19.89 1.19
CA LEU A 48 -12.55 19.70 -0.24
C LEU A 48 -14.04 19.82 -0.64
N PRO A 49 -14.35 20.44 -1.79
CA PRO A 49 -15.69 20.46 -2.36
C PRO A 49 -16.22 19.06 -2.65
N LYS A 50 -17.52 18.85 -2.52
CA LYS A 50 -18.16 17.55 -2.81
C LYS A 50 -17.91 17.09 -4.24
N ALA A 51 -17.97 18.00 -5.21
CA ALA A 51 -17.73 17.68 -6.62
C ALA A 51 -16.30 17.16 -6.85
N LEU A 52 -15.29 17.79 -6.23
CA LEU A 52 -13.89 17.35 -6.34
C LEU A 52 -13.68 15.99 -5.68
N LYS A 53 -14.34 15.73 -4.55
CA LYS A 53 -14.28 14.39 -3.91
C LYS A 53 -14.84 13.30 -4.82
N ALA A 54 -15.99 13.55 -5.44
CA ALA A 54 -16.60 12.62 -6.38
C ALA A 54 -15.70 12.38 -7.60
N LYS A 55 -15.12 13.45 -8.16
CA LYS A 55 -14.17 13.36 -9.27
C LYS A 55 -12.95 12.50 -8.91
N LEU A 56 -12.36 12.70 -7.73
CA LEU A 56 -11.23 11.89 -7.24
C LEU A 56 -11.61 10.41 -7.10
N GLN A 57 -12.81 10.11 -6.62
CA GLN A 57 -13.28 8.73 -6.49
C GLN A 57 -13.50 8.04 -7.86
N ASP A 58 -13.99 8.78 -8.85
CA ASP A 58 -14.28 8.23 -10.17
C ASP A 58 -13.01 8.10 -11.03
N GLU A 59 -12.14 9.12 -11.04
CA GLU A 59 -10.97 9.19 -11.92
C GLU A 59 -9.71 8.61 -11.29
N ALA A 60 -9.63 8.58 -9.97
CA ALA A 60 -8.50 8.06 -9.21
C ALA A 60 -8.97 7.24 -8.00
N PRO A 61 -9.60 6.08 -8.20
CA PRO A 61 -10.07 5.23 -7.10
C PRO A 61 -8.91 4.65 -6.29
N LEU A 62 -9.23 4.06 -5.14
CA LEU A 62 -8.29 3.23 -4.40
C LEU A 62 -7.93 1.98 -5.22
N ALA A 63 -6.69 1.54 -5.12
CA ALA A 63 -6.18 0.36 -5.81
C ALA A 63 -6.64 -0.95 -5.15
N LEU A 64 -6.83 -0.91 -3.84
CA LEU A 64 -7.03 -2.08 -3.01
C LEU A 64 -8.38 -2.06 -2.30
N THR A 65 -9.05 -3.20 -2.28
CA THR A 65 -10.28 -3.41 -1.51
C THR A 65 -10.01 -4.37 -0.37
N GLU A 66 -10.35 -4.00 0.85
CA GLU A 66 -10.23 -4.87 2.02
C GLU A 66 -11.19 -6.07 1.88
N VAL A 67 -10.62 -7.28 1.93
CA VAL A 67 -11.37 -8.54 1.95
C VAL A 67 -11.54 -9.02 3.37
N GLN A 68 -10.44 -8.99 4.13
CA GLN A 68 -10.40 -9.51 5.48
C GLN A 68 -9.34 -8.78 6.31
N LEU A 69 -9.69 -8.49 7.57
CA LEU A 69 -8.75 -8.05 8.59
C LEU A 69 -8.69 -9.11 9.69
N GLN A 70 -7.51 -9.63 9.95
CA GLN A 70 -7.23 -10.53 11.07
C GLN A 70 -6.43 -9.79 12.13
N THR A 71 -6.73 -10.07 13.39
CA THR A 71 -6.05 -9.45 14.53
C THR A 71 -5.48 -10.54 15.42
N ALA A 72 -4.24 -10.39 15.82
CA ALA A 72 -3.52 -11.29 16.72
C ALA A 72 -2.82 -10.51 17.84
N ASP A 73 -2.19 -11.22 18.78
CA ASP A 73 -1.39 -10.66 19.87
C ASP A 73 -2.12 -9.56 20.65
N LYS A 74 -3.37 -9.80 20.99
CA LYS A 74 -4.23 -8.84 21.73
C LYS A 74 -4.35 -7.48 21.01
N GLY A 75 -4.39 -7.50 19.67
CA GLY A 75 -4.50 -6.31 18.85
C GLY A 75 -3.18 -5.67 18.46
N GLN A 76 -2.04 -6.29 18.77
CA GLN A 76 -0.73 -5.75 18.40
C GLN A 76 -0.27 -6.14 17.00
N THR A 77 -0.90 -7.16 16.41
CA THR A 77 -0.63 -7.58 15.03
C THR A 77 -1.93 -7.53 14.24
N LEU A 78 -1.93 -6.79 13.15
CA LEU A 78 -3.05 -6.71 12.20
C LEU A 78 -2.58 -7.23 10.85
N LYS A 79 -3.35 -8.11 10.24
CA LYS A 79 -3.07 -8.65 8.91
C LYS A 79 -4.26 -8.42 8.02
N TRP A 80 -4.06 -7.68 6.94
CA TRP A 80 -5.03 -7.47 5.88
C TRP A 80 -4.82 -8.43 4.74
N LEU A 81 -5.92 -8.88 4.18
CA LEU A 81 -6.01 -9.46 2.86
C LEU A 81 -6.74 -8.46 1.97
N TRP A 82 -6.10 -8.06 0.88
CA TRP A 82 -6.62 -7.11 -0.10
C TRP A 82 -6.92 -7.79 -1.42
N HIS A 83 -7.95 -7.31 -2.13
CA HIS A 83 -8.13 -7.53 -3.55
C HIS A 83 -7.61 -6.32 -4.32
N ALA A 84 -6.72 -6.55 -5.29
CA ALA A 84 -6.38 -5.59 -6.33
C ALA A 84 -7.48 -5.56 -7.40
N HIS A 85 -7.50 -4.51 -8.23
CA HIS A 85 -8.53 -4.31 -9.28
C HIS A 85 -8.64 -5.46 -10.28
N ASP A 86 -7.57 -6.21 -10.50
CA ASP A 86 -7.48 -7.37 -11.41
C ASP A 86 -7.84 -8.70 -10.74
N GLY A 87 -8.27 -8.67 -9.47
CA GLY A 87 -8.70 -9.83 -8.69
C GLY A 87 -7.57 -10.57 -7.97
N HIS A 88 -6.31 -10.16 -8.15
CA HIS A 88 -5.21 -10.74 -7.37
C HIS A 88 -5.30 -10.34 -5.90
N GLN A 89 -4.84 -11.23 -5.05
CA GLN A 89 -4.84 -11.01 -3.60
C GLN A 89 -3.43 -10.72 -3.10
N VAL A 90 -3.32 -9.75 -2.20
CA VAL A 90 -2.07 -9.39 -1.55
C VAL A 90 -2.29 -9.17 -0.06
N GLU A 91 -1.22 -9.32 0.71
CA GLU A 91 -1.27 -9.22 2.16
C GLU A 91 -0.44 -8.03 2.66
N THR A 92 -0.91 -7.45 3.77
CA THR A 92 -0.18 -6.43 4.53
C THR A 92 -0.23 -6.80 6.00
N VAL A 93 0.89 -6.69 6.70
CA VAL A 93 0.96 -6.95 8.15
C VAL A 93 1.48 -5.73 8.87
N LEU A 94 0.72 -5.24 9.84
CA LEU A 94 1.13 -4.19 10.76
C LEU A 94 1.44 -4.82 12.12
N MET A 95 2.62 -4.52 12.64
CA MET A 95 3.07 -4.92 13.97
C MET A 95 3.26 -3.66 14.83
N LEU A 96 2.51 -3.61 15.92
CA LEU A 96 2.52 -2.50 16.87
C LEU A 96 3.42 -2.84 18.06
N TYR A 97 4.45 -2.04 18.25
CA TYR A 97 5.34 -2.08 19.40
C TYR A 97 5.03 -0.90 20.35
N PRO A 98 5.53 -0.91 21.59
CA PRO A 98 5.25 0.19 22.53
C PRO A 98 5.64 1.58 22.03
N ASP A 99 6.72 1.67 21.27
CA ASP A 99 7.36 2.93 20.82
C ASP A 99 7.31 3.15 19.30
N ARG A 100 6.89 2.16 18.52
CA ARG A 100 6.92 2.21 17.05
C ARG A 100 5.90 1.27 16.42
N ALA A 101 5.72 1.42 15.12
CA ALA A 101 5.01 0.45 14.29
C ALA A 101 5.90 0.02 13.12
N THR A 102 5.80 -1.24 12.74
CA THR A 102 6.44 -1.81 11.56
C THR A 102 5.36 -2.34 10.63
N VAL A 103 5.42 -1.98 9.36
CA VAL A 103 4.54 -2.53 8.35
C VAL A 103 5.32 -3.41 7.38
N CYS A 104 4.79 -4.59 7.10
CA CYS A 104 5.26 -5.46 6.03
C CYS A 104 4.25 -5.40 4.89
N VAL A 105 4.69 -5.03 3.69
CA VAL A 105 3.86 -4.87 2.50
C VAL A 105 4.23 -5.86 1.41
N SER A 106 3.27 -6.22 0.59
CA SER A 106 3.52 -6.96 -0.64
C SER A 106 3.98 -6.01 -1.74
N SER A 107 4.93 -6.43 -2.55
CA SER A 107 5.37 -5.72 -3.77
C SER A 107 5.05 -6.48 -5.06
N GLN A 108 4.53 -7.68 -4.92
CA GLN A 108 4.15 -8.59 -6.02
C GLN A 108 2.84 -9.29 -5.67
N ALA A 109 2.06 -9.63 -6.67
CA ALA A 109 1.03 -10.65 -6.58
C ALA A 109 1.70 -11.99 -6.87
N GLY A 110 1.67 -12.91 -5.89
CA GLY A 110 2.54 -14.09 -5.90
C GLY A 110 4.00 -13.76 -5.60
N CYS A 111 4.92 -14.68 -5.91
CA CYS A 111 6.35 -14.47 -5.67
C CYS A 111 7.23 -15.17 -6.71
N ALA A 112 8.05 -14.39 -7.42
CA ALA A 112 8.95 -14.90 -8.46
C ALA A 112 10.11 -15.76 -7.93
N MET A 113 10.37 -15.75 -6.60
CA MET A 113 11.46 -16.53 -6.00
C MET A 113 11.17 -18.03 -5.93
N ALA A 114 9.91 -18.44 -6.07
CA ALA A 114 9.46 -19.84 -6.14
C ALA A 114 10.06 -20.75 -5.04
N CYS A 115 10.26 -20.24 -3.81
CA CYS A 115 10.83 -21.01 -2.71
C CYS A 115 9.94 -22.20 -2.36
N GLY A 116 10.48 -23.41 -2.35
CA GLY A 116 9.72 -24.64 -2.13
C GLY A 116 9.09 -24.80 -0.73
N PHE A 117 9.55 -24.03 0.25
CA PHE A 117 9.01 -24.00 1.63
C PHE A 117 8.01 -22.86 1.88
N CYS A 118 7.79 -21.98 0.90
CA CYS A 118 6.92 -20.80 1.03
C CYS A 118 5.63 -20.99 0.24
N ALA A 119 4.48 -20.90 0.91
CA ALA A 119 3.17 -21.06 0.26
C ALA A 119 2.97 -20.06 -0.88
N THR A 120 3.35 -18.79 -0.69
CA THR A 120 3.26 -17.77 -1.75
C THR A 120 4.19 -18.06 -2.92
N GLY A 121 5.41 -18.57 -2.65
CA GLY A 121 6.34 -18.98 -3.72
C GLY A 121 5.83 -20.18 -4.51
N GLN A 122 5.10 -21.09 -3.88
CA GLN A 122 4.49 -22.24 -4.54
C GLN A 122 3.26 -21.85 -5.37
N ALA A 123 2.57 -20.77 -5.01
CA ALA A 123 1.42 -20.26 -5.77
C ALA A 123 1.82 -19.63 -7.12
N GLY A 124 3.10 -19.33 -7.31
CA GLY A 124 3.63 -18.72 -8.53
C GLY A 124 3.76 -17.21 -8.46
N PHE A 125 4.07 -16.61 -9.59
CA PHE A 125 4.22 -15.17 -9.78
C PHE A 125 3.26 -14.69 -10.86
N ASP A 126 2.46 -13.71 -10.53
CA ASP A 126 1.51 -13.12 -11.47
C ASP A 126 2.04 -11.80 -12.03
N ARG A 127 2.30 -10.81 -11.16
CA ARG A 127 2.81 -9.50 -11.57
C ARG A 127 3.46 -8.72 -10.43
N HIS A 128 4.17 -7.67 -10.80
CA HIS A 128 4.56 -6.62 -9.83
C HIS A 128 3.34 -5.75 -9.48
N LEU A 129 3.30 -5.25 -8.25
CA LEU A 129 2.34 -4.23 -7.86
C LEU A 129 2.76 -2.87 -8.41
N THR A 130 1.78 -1.99 -8.61
CA THR A 130 2.05 -0.58 -8.95
C THR A 130 2.60 0.16 -7.73
N THR A 131 3.15 1.34 -7.96
CA THR A 131 3.59 2.22 -6.87
C THR A 131 2.40 2.57 -5.95
N GLY A 132 1.24 2.87 -6.53
CA GLY A 132 0.02 3.18 -5.80
C GLY A 132 -0.43 2.04 -4.91
N GLU A 133 -0.45 0.80 -5.42
CA GLU A 133 -0.81 -0.38 -4.64
C GLU A 133 0.13 -0.62 -3.45
N ILE A 134 1.43 -0.34 -3.60
CA ILE A 134 2.41 -0.47 -2.51
C ILE A 134 2.23 0.64 -1.48
N VAL A 135 2.10 1.89 -1.94
CA VAL A 135 1.94 3.06 -1.06
C VAL A 135 0.63 2.97 -0.27
N GLU A 136 -0.45 2.53 -0.92
CA GLU A 136 -1.76 2.39 -0.27
C GLU A 136 -1.72 1.43 0.92
N GLN A 137 -0.99 0.32 0.82
CA GLN A 137 -0.77 -0.61 1.93
C GLN A 137 -0.11 0.09 3.12
N VAL A 138 0.93 0.92 2.86
CA VAL A 138 1.63 1.67 3.91
C VAL A 138 0.69 2.69 4.57
N ILE A 139 -0.06 3.44 3.77
CA ILE A 139 -1.01 4.45 4.27
C ILE A 139 -2.14 3.79 5.08
N ALA A 140 -2.69 2.68 4.61
CA ALA A 140 -3.72 1.94 5.34
C ALA A 140 -3.19 1.45 6.70
N ALA A 141 -1.99 0.89 6.74
CA ALA A 141 -1.33 0.48 7.98
C ALA A 141 -1.04 1.68 8.90
N ALA A 142 -0.56 2.80 8.36
CA ALA A 142 -0.27 4.00 9.14
C ALA A 142 -1.54 4.58 9.79
N ARG A 143 -2.68 4.55 9.08
CA ARG A 143 -3.99 4.94 9.64
C ARG A 143 -4.41 4.04 10.80
N ALA A 144 -4.20 2.73 10.66
CA ALA A 144 -4.53 1.75 11.70
C ALA A 144 -3.57 1.79 12.90
N ALA A 145 -2.33 2.27 12.71
CA ALA A 145 -1.35 2.41 13.78
C ALA A 145 -1.72 3.50 14.82
N GLY A 146 -2.66 4.41 14.49
CA GLY A 146 -3.10 5.50 15.36
C GLY A 146 -1.94 6.44 15.69
N ASP A 147 -1.69 6.65 16.98
CA ASP A 147 -0.64 7.56 17.45
C ASP A 147 0.80 7.01 17.28
N ARG A 148 0.95 5.74 16.92
CA ARG A 148 2.26 5.12 16.72
C ARG A 148 2.78 5.43 15.33
N ARG A 149 3.98 5.98 15.27
CA ARG A 149 4.63 6.23 13.98
C ARG A 149 5.08 4.92 13.33
N VAL A 150 4.68 4.71 12.06
CA VAL A 150 5.29 3.69 11.21
C VAL A 150 6.71 4.13 10.91
N SER A 151 7.70 3.46 11.51
CA SER A 151 9.13 3.79 11.36
C SER A 151 9.87 2.81 10.47
N ASN A 152 9.31 1.63 10.24
CA ASN A 152 9.91 0.60 9.40
C ASN A 152 8.88 0.08 8.40
N VAL A 153 9.33 -0.04 7.16
CA VAL A 153 8.60 -0.72 6.09
C VAL A 153 9.46 -1.87 5.60
N CYS A 154 8.92 -3.08 5.58
CA CYS A 154 9.57 -4.26 5.03
C CYS A 154 8.72 -4.88 3.93
N LEU A 155 9.36 -5.59 3.02
CA LEU A 155 8.70 -6.30 1.95
C LEU A 155 8.44 -7.73 2.41
N LEU A 156 7.18 -8.18 2.32
CA LEU A 156 6.75 -9.51 2.77
C LEU A 156 7.32 -10.62 1.88
N TYR A 157 7.31 -10.39 0.60
CA TYR A 157 7.80 -11.31 -0.40
C TYR A 157 8.84 -10.56 -1.21
N THR A 158 10.09 -10.95 -1.04
CA THR A 158 11.24 -10.17 -1.40
C THR A 158 11.25 -9.71 -2.85
N SER A 159 11.21 -8.40 -3.02
CA SER A 159 11.90 -7.79 -4.15
C SER A 159 13.40 -8.11 -3.97
N PRO A 160 14.07 -8.76 -4.94
CA PRO A 160 15.48 -9.07 -4.80
C PRO A 160 16.27 -7.76 -4.69
N SER A 161 16.74 -7.44 -3.50
CA SER A 161 17.69 -6.35 -3.29
C SER A 161 19.10 -6.91 -3.38
N PRO A 162 20.11 -6.10 -3.74
CA PRO A 162 21.49 -6.53 -3.71
C PRO A 162 21.97 -7.02 -2.33
N ARG A 163 21.29 -6.59 -1.24
CA ARG A 163 21.55 -7.06 0.13
C ARG A 163 21.00 -8.46 0.37
N ASP A 164 19.84 -8.81 -0.18
CA ASP A 164 19.23 -10.11 -0.02
C ASP A 164 20.04 -11.19 -0.73
N ALA A 165 20.64 -10.87 -1.87
CA ALA A 165 21.57 -11.75 -2.58
C ALA A 165 22.82 -12.13 -1.74
N THR A 166 23.18 -11.30 -0.76
CA THR A 166 24.32 -11.56 0.15
C THR A 166 23.91 -12.45 1.33
N LEU A 167 22.68 -12.31 1.82
CA LEU A 167 22.15 -13.13 2.93
C LEU A 167 21.78 -14.55 2.49
N SER A 168 21.33 -14.73 1.25
CA SER A 168 21.00 -16.06 0.69
C SER A 168 22.22 -16.96 0.44
N ARG A 169 23.44 -16.43 0.60
CA ARG A 169 24.71 -17.19 0.48
C ARG A 169 25.26 -17.70 1.82
N MET A 170 24.54 -17.59 2.92
CA MET A 170 24.95 -18.26 4.14
C MET A 170 24.81 -19.76 3.95
N PRO A 171 25.90 -20.55 4.04
CA PRO A 171 25.80 -22.00 4.01
C PRO A 171 24.96 -22.42 5.22
N SER A 172 23.94 -23.24 4.97
CA SER A 172 23.27 -23.95 6.05
C SER A 172 24.34 -24.83 6.69
N SER A 173 24.94 -24.38 7.78
CA SER A 173 25.74 -25.21 8.61
C SER A 173 24.87 -26.32 9.19
N ALA A 174 25.21 -27.55 8.83
CA ALA A 174 24.63 -28.79 9.29
C ALA A 174 24.51 -28.89 10.83
#